data_988ab2d27b67a9569ae183404c20bb89
#
_entry.id   988ab2d27b67a9569ae183404c20bb89
#
_cell.length_a   1.000
_cell.length_b   1.000
_cell.length_c   1.000
_cell.angle_alpha   90.00
_cell.angle_beta   90.00
_cell.angle_gamma   90.00
#
_symmetry.space_group_name_H-M   'P 1'
#
loop_
_entity.id
_entity.type
_entity.pdbx_description
1 polymer ?
#
loop_
_entity_poly.entity_id
_entity_poly.type
_entity_poly.pdbx_seq_one_letter_code
_entity_poly.pdbx_strand_id
1 'polypeptide(L)'
;MAQAELYGGALRITLPPSFRDVSAVRQVPDHQEVWADLASPASLVLEIVEQQGGVADGEAARYFWADMLDFNGTAERGWRELPEAAVGALLPAAFRDPRDARCGAALACAGWQGAAPCGASAEPAASSAAQGGASAETAARASAAPSPQEAAVFVCLAVLRLPGVGSEVLVSLNTPLEAPEKAAGGQGPDPADVEGSAISLFTSTVASLLVKDWALFQ
;
A
#
# COMPACT_ATOMS: atom_id res chain seq x y z
N MET A 1 0.27 20.08 8.02
CA MET A 1 0.15 19.51 6.67
C MET A 1 0.86 20.42 5.67
N ALA A 2 1.68 19.89 4.77
CA ALA A 2 2.40 20.60 3.72
C ALA A 2 1.98 20.05 2.35
N GLN A 3 1.99 20.90 1.31
CA GLN A 3 1.71 20.44 -0.05
C GLN A 3 2.97 19.77 -0.63
N ALA A 4 2.78 18.63 -1.26
CA ALA A 4 3.78 17.89 -2.01
C ALA A 4 3.35 17.79 -3.48
N GLU A 5 4.28 18.04 -4.38
CA GLU A 5 4.07 17.85 -5.81
C GLU A 5 4.63 16.49 -6.20
N LEU A 6 3.86 15.74 -7.00
CA LEU A 6 4.13 14.37 -7.44
C LEU A 6 4.17 14.34 -8.96
N TYR A 7 4.94 13.40 -9.52
CA TYR A 7 5.08 13.22 -10.98
C TYR A 7 5.41 14.54 -11.68
N GLY A 8 6.45 15.23 -11.19
CA GLY A 8 6.88 16.49 -11.75
C GLY A 8 5.87 17.64 -11.62
N GLY A 9 4.92 17.54 -10.69
CA GLY A 9 3.86 18.52 -10.45
C GLY A 9 2.54 18.26 -11.16
N ALA A 10 2.41 17.14 -11.87
CA ALA A 10 1.15 16.73 -12.51
C ALA A 10 0.08 16.33 -11.48
N LEU A 11 0.49 15.79 -10.35
CA LEU A 11 -0.37 15.56 -9.19
C LEU A 11 0.09 16.40 -8.01
N ARG A 12 -0.81 16.65 -7.07
CA ARG A 12 -0.52 17.32 -5.81
C ARG A 12 -1.28 16.66 -4.68
N ILE A 13 -0.61 16.52 -3.53
CA ILE A 13 -1.17 15.93 -2.32
C ILE A 13 -0.75 16.75 -1.09
N THR A 14 -1.43 16.58 0.02
CA THR A 14 -1.07 17.22 1.29
C THR A 14 -0.63 16.19 2.30
N LEU A 15 0.59 16.32 2.80
CA LEU A 15 1.24 15.38 3.73
C LEU A 15 1.64 16.08 5.04
N PRO A 16 1.83 15.32 6.13
CA PRO A 16 2.55 15.84 7.30
C PRO A 16 3.93 16.37 6.91
N PRO A 17 4.43 17.43 7.59
CA PRO A 17 5.72 18.02 7.24
C PRO A 17 6.92 17.10 7.53
N SER A 18 6.71 15.99 8.21
CA SER A 18 7.73 14.94 8.45
C SER A 18 7.94 14.01 7.26
N PHE A 19 7.00 13.93 6.31
CA PHE A 19 7.16 13.09 5.12
C PHE A 19 8.16 13.70 4.15
N ARG A 20 9.02 12.85 3.58
CA ARG A 20 10.03 13.21 2.57
C ARG A 20 9.97 12.25 1.40
N ASP A 21 10.15 12.80 0.22
CA ASP A 21 10.39 12.04 -0.99
C ASP A 21 11.67 11.21 -0.86
N VAL A 22 11.60 9.92 -1.17
CA VAL A 22 12.73 9.00 -1.09
C VAL A 22 13.45 8.79 -2.42
N SER A 23 13.00 9.41 -3.51
CA SER A 23 13.63 9.31 -4.83
C SER A 23 15.10 9.78 -4.84
N ALA A 24 15.46 10.69 -3.93
CA ALA A 24 16.82 11.16 -3.75
C ALA A 24 17.76 10.14 -3.08
N VAL A 25 17.23 9.12 -2.39
CA VAL A 25 18.01 8.13 -1.61
C VAL A 25 17.99 6.73 -2.20
N ARG A 26 16.98 6.41 -3.01
CA ARG A 26 16.87 5.14 -3.72
C ARG A 26 16.19 5.34 -5.07
N GLN A 27 16.48 4.44 -6.01
CA GLN A 27 15.75 4.41 -7.27
C GLN A 27 14.29 3.98 -7.01
N VAL A 28 13.35 4.77 -7.50
CA VAL A 28 11.91 4.49 -7.51
C VAL A 28 11.48 4.36 -8.97
N PRO A 29 10.63 3.39 -9.33
CA PRO A 29 10.08 3.28 -10.69
C PRO A 29 9.34 4.55 -11.11
N ASP A 30 9.37 4.90 -12.39
CA ASP A 30 8.77 6.14 -12.92
C ASP A 30 7.25 6.23 -12.72
N HIS A 31 6.58 5.09 -12.56
CA HIS A 31 5.13 5.00 -12.28
C HIS A 31 4.81 5.06 -10.78
N GLN A 32 5.81 5.22 -9.91
CA GLN A 32 5.64 5.30 -8.46
C GLN A 32 6.21 6.59 -7.88
N GLU A 33 5.57 7.04 -6.82
CA GLU A 33 6.07 8.07 -5.90
C GLU A 33 6.09 7.50 -4.49
N VAL A 34 7.21 7.60 -3.80
CA VAL A 34 7.38 7.03 -2.46
C VAL A 34 7.83 8.11 -1.48
N TRP A 35 7.07 8.23 -0.41
CA TRP A 35 7.32 9.20 0.65
C TRP A 35 7.44 8.49 2.01
N ALA A 36 8.53 8.74 2.73
CA ALA A 36 8.76 8.16 4.05
C ALA A 36 8.58 9.22 5.15
N ASP A 37 8.00 8.83 6.26
CA ASP A 37 7.88 9.67 7.43
C ASP A 37 9.17 9.62 8.25
N LEU A 38 9.78 10.78 8.51
CA LEU A 38 10.98 10.87 9.34
C LEU A 38 10.69 10.74 10.84
N ALA A 39 9.43 10.86 11.23
CA ALA A 39 9.00 10.80 12.63
C ALA A 39 8.48 9.40 13.05
N SER A 40 8.20 8.53 12.08
CA SER A 40 7.69 7.18 12.30
C SER A 40 8.14 6.25 11.16
N PRO A 41 7.98 4.92 11.29
CA PRO A 41 8.30 3.99 10.21
C PRO A 41 7.28 3.99 9.06
N ALA A 42 6.32 4.90 9.07
CA ALA A 42 5.27 4.96 8.06
C ALA A 42 5.80 5.40 6.69
N SER A 43 5.18 4.90 5.64
CA SER A 43 5.44 5.32 4.26
C SER A 43 4.16 5.42 3.45
N LEU A 44 4.14 6.37 2.53
CA LEU A 44 3.08 6.54 1.54
C LEU A 44 3.65 6.20 0.17
N VAL A 45 2.91 5.38 -0.59
CA VAL A 45 3.22 5.06 -1.99
C VAL A 45 2.03 5.47 -2.84
N LEU A 46 2.30 6.23 -3.90
CA LEU A 46 1.36 6.42 -4.99
C LEU A 46 1.89 5.67 -6.21
N GLU A 47 0.99 5.01 -6.90
CA GLU A 47 1.33 4.25 -8.09
C GLU A 47 0.27 4.47 -9.18
N ILE A 48 0.71 4.63 -10.42
CA ILE A 48 -0.15 4.71 -11.58
C ILE A 48 0.00 3.41 -12.35
N VAL A 49 -1.10 2.69 -12.52
CA VAL A 49 -1.14 1.40 -13.21
C VAL A 49 -2.16 1.40 -14.34
N GLU A 50 -2.02 0.46 -15.27
CA GLU A 50 -3.01 0.23 -16.30
C GLU A 50 -4.32 -0.28 -15.69
N GLN A 51 -5.45 0.22 -16.21
CA GLN A 51 -6.76 -0.16 -15.71
C GLN A 51 -7.03 -1.65 -15.89
N GLN A 52 -7.44 -2.30 -14.82
CA GLN A 52 -7.84 -3.72 -14.84
C GLN A 52 -9.29 -3.85 -15.35
N GLY A 53 -9.46 -3.81 -16.68
CA GLY A 53 -10.77 -3.82 -17.32
C GLY A 53 -11.62 -5.07 -17.09
N GLY A 54 -11.00 -6.18 -16.67
CA GLY A 54 -11.69 -7.42 -16.30
C GLY A 54 -12.18 -7.47 -14.86
N VAL A 55 -11.87 -6.47 -14.04
CA VAL A 55 -12.22 -6.40 -12.62
C VAL A 55 -13.38 -5.43 -12.44
N ALA A 56 -14.47 -5.88 -11.82
CA ALA A 56 -15.62 -5.02 -11.51
C ALA A 56 -15.23 -3.92 -10.50
N ASP A 57 -15.88 -2.75 -10.58
CA ASP A 57 -15.54 -1.62 -9.72
C ASP A 57 -15.58 -2.01 -8.23
N GLY A 58 -16.61 -2.70 -7.76
CA GLY A 58 -16.73 -3.13 -6.36
C GLY A 58 -15.68 -4.15 -5.92
N GLU A 59 -14.95 -4.77 -6.84
CA GLU A 59 -13.94 -5.78 -6.53
C GLU A 59 -12.50 -5.22 -6.62
N ALA A 60 -12.32 -4.01 -7.15
CA ALA A 60 -11.00 -3.46 -7.44
C ALA A 60 -10.13 -3.31 -6.18
N ALA A 61 -10.69 -2.88 -5.05
CA ALA A 61 -9.94 -2.77 -3.80
C ALA A 61 -9.44 -4.15 -3.33
N ARG A 62 -10.26 -5.19 -3.46
CA ARG A 62 -9.88 -6.57 -3.09
C ARG A 62 -8.84 -7.14 -4.05
N TYR A 63 -8.97 -6.86 -5.34
CA TYR A 63 -8.01 -7.27 -6.35
C TYR A 63 -6.62 -6.73 -6.06
N PHE A 64 -6.48 -5.40 -5.92
CA PHE A 64 -5.18 -4.78 -5.66
C PHE A 64 -4.62 -5.08 -4.28
N TRP A 65 -5.48 -5.33 -3.30
CA TRP A 65 -5.05 -5.83 -2.00
C TRP A 65 -4.38 -7.21 -2.12
N ALA A 66 -4.99 -8.14 -2.85
CA ALA A 66 -4.44 -9.46 -3.07
C ALA A 66 -3.12 -9.42 -3.86
N ASP A 67 -3.07 -8.60 -4.92
CA ASP A 67 -1.87 -8.38 -5.73
C ASP A 67 -0.70 -7.84 -4.88
N MET A 68 -0.97 -6.87 -4.01
CA MET A 68 0.02 -6.32 -3.08
C MET A 68 0.53 -7.36 -2.07
N LEU A 69 -0.34 -8.24 -1.57
CA LEU A 69 0.07 -9.33 -0.67
C LEU A 69 1.01 -10.31 -1.38
N ASP A 70 0.67 -10.68 -2.62
CA ASP A 70 1.48 -11.60 -3.43
C ASP A 70 2.85 -10.98 -3.76
N PHE A 71 2.86 -9.72 -4.20
CA PHE A 71 4.08 -8.99 -4.49
C PHE A 71 5.01 -8.86 -3.27
N ASN A 72 4.44 -8.58 -2.10
CA ASN A 72 5.20 -8.45 -0.85
C ASN A 72 5.59 -9.81 -0.22
N GLY A 73 5.03 -10.92 -0.70
CA GLY A 73 5.20 -12.24 -0.09
C GLY A 73 4.64 -12.30 1.33
N THR A 74 3.55 -11.58 1.60
CA THR A 74 2.92 -11.45 2.90
C THR A 74 1.57 -12.15 2.94
N ALA A 75 1.07 -12.44 4.15
CA ALA A 75 -0.25 -12.99 4.38
C ALA A 75 -1.20 -11.94 4.94
N GLU A 76 -2.46 -12.03 4.56
CA GLU A 76 -3.53 -11.23 5.13
C GLU A 76 -3.77 -11.61 6.60
N ARG A 77 -3.90 -10.60 7.46
CA ARG A 77 -4.23 -10.76 8.88
C ARG A 77 -5.44 -9.92 9.29
N GLY A 78 -6.35 -9.70 8.39
CA GLY A 78 -7.55 -8.90 8.56
C GLY A 78 -7.64 -7.84 7.47
N TRP A 79 -8.75 -7.87 6.76
CA TRP A 79 -9.07 -6.95 5.69
C TRP A 79 -10.49 -6.44 5.90
N ARG A 80 -10.71 -5.17 5.62
CA ARG A 80 -12.03 -4.56 5.61
C ARG A 80 -12.10 -3.45 4.58
N GLU A 81 -13.24 -3.33 3.96
CA GLU A 81 -13.56 -2.13 3.21
C GLU A 81 -13.70 -0.95 4.16
N LEU A 82 -13.22 0.21 3.76
CA LEU A 82 -13.55 1.44 4.45
C LEU A 82 -14.96 1.87 4.06
N PRO A 83 -15.78 2.34 5.02
CA PRO A 83 -17.17 2.67 4.74
C PRO A 83 -17.29 3.78 3.69
N GLU A 84 -18.32 3.72 2.86
CA GLU A 84 -18.59 4.66 1.77
C GLU A 84 -18.56 6.13 2.23
N ALA A 85 -19.00 6.42 3.45
CA ALA A 85 -18.89 7.76 4.02
C ALA A 85 -17.45 8.23 4.19
N ALA A 86 -16.52 7.32 4.53
CA ALA A 86 -15.10 7.60 4.57
C ALA A 86 -14.54 7.73 3.15
N VAL A 87 -14.93 6.85 2.24
CA VAL A 87 -14.52 6.87 0.82
C VAL A 87 -15.09 8.09 0.11
N GLY A 88 -16.34 8.46 0.34
CA GLY A 88 -16.96 9.67 -0.20
C GLY A 88 -16.28 10.95 0.27
N ALA A 89 -15.71 10.95 1.47
CA ALA A 89 -14.83 12.02 1.94
C ALA A 89 -13.42 11.94 1.34
N LEU A 90 -12.99 10.73 0.94
CA LEU A 90 -11.70 10.46 0.31
C LEU A 90 -11.62 10.91 -1.15
N LEU A 91 -12.77 10.96 -1.86
CA LEU A 91 -12.77 11.41 -3.25
C LEU A 91 -12.37 12.89 -3.30
N PRO A 92 -11.20 13.22 -3.87
CA PRO A 92 -10.85 14.59 -4.17
C PRO A 92 -11.99 15.26 -4.93
N ALA A 93 -12.21 16.56 -4.71
CA ALA A 93 -13.28 17.29 -5.40
C ALA A 93 -13.18 17.17 -6.93
N ALA A 94 -11.95 16.99 -7.46
CA ALA A 94 -11.69 16.74 -8.88
C ALA A 94 -12.26 15.41 -9.39
N PHE A 95 -12.42 14.39 -8.51
CA PHE A 95 -12.97 13.08 -8.85
C PHE A 95 -14.47 12.97 -8.58
N ARG A 96 -15.09 14.04 -8.05
CA ARG A 96 -16.53 14.06 -7.71
C ARG A 96 -17.41 14.68 -8.80
N ASP A 97 -16.83 15.24 -9.85
CA ASP A 97 -17.65 15.79 -10.93
C ASP A 97 -18.16 14.63 -11.80
N PRO A 98 -19.47 14.30 -11.72
CA PRO A 98 -20.07 13.23 -12.52
C PRO A 98 -20.07 13.52 -14.02
N ARG A 99 -19.69 14.73 -14.42
CA ARG A 99 -19.54 15.13 -15.81
C ARG A 99 -18.15 14.83 -16.36
N ASP A 100 -17.18 14.57 -15.48
CA ASP A 100 -15.84 14.19 -15.91
C ASP A 100 -15.79 12.68 -16.18
N ALA A 101 -15.97 12.31 -17.45
CA ALA A 101 -15.96 10.93 -17.91
C ALA A 101 -14.58 10.23 -17.68
N ARG A 102 -13.56 10.96 -17.25
CA ARG A 102 -12.26 10.38 -16.93
C ARG A 102 -12.27 9.67 -15.59
N CYS A 103 -13.13 10.11 -14.67
CA CYS A 103 -13.22 9.58 -13.33
C CYS A 103 -14.33 8.50 -13.25
N GLY A 104 -14.00 7.40 -12.61
CA GLY A 104 -14.90 6.29 -12.31
C GLY A 104 -15.08 6.09 -10.80
N ALA A 105 -14.98 4.84 -10.37
CA ALA A 105 -15.12 4.47 -8.97
C ALA A 105 -13.89 4.84 -8.16
N ALA A 106 -14.12 5.15 -6.88
CA ALA A 106 -13.07 5.19 -5.88
C ALA A 106 -13.45 4.24 -4.74
N LEU A 107 -12.51 3.42 -4.34
CA LEU A 107 -12.69 2.43 -3.30
C LEU A 107 -11.52 2.54 -2.32
N ALA A 108 -11.75 2.15 -1.08
CA ALA A 108 -10.67 2.05 -0.12
C ALA A 108 -10.89 0.87 0.82
N CYS A 109 -9.78 0.28 1.23
CA CYS A 109 -9.75 -0.78 2.23
C CYS A 109 -8.59 -0.58 3.19
N ALA A 110 -8.61 -1.30 4.29
CA ALA A 110 -7.52 -1.34 5.23
C ALA A 110 -7.40 -2.72 5.87
N GLY A 111 -6.22 -3.06 6.34
CA GLY A 111 -5.98 -4.33 7.04
C GLY A 111 -4.54 -4.50 7.46
N TRP A 112 -4.28 -5.59 8.15
CA TRP A 112 -2.95 -6.00 8.56
C TRP A 112 -2.35 -6.98 7.56
N GLN A 113 -1.07 -6.79 7.28
CA GLN A 113 -0.22 -7.73 6.57
C GLN A 113 0.88 -8.21 7.50
N GLY A 114 1.33 -9.43 7.32
CA GLY A 114 2.42 -9.98 8.12
C GLY A 114 3.13 -11.12 7.41
N ALA A 115 4.21 -11.63 8.01
CA ALA A 115 4.92 -12.77 7.47
C ALA A 115 3.95 -13.94 7.22
N ALA A 116 4.04 -14.56 6.07
CA ALA A 116 3.29 -15.77 5.77
C ALA A 116 3.65 -16.85 6.80
N PRO A 117 2.68 -17.63 7.33
CA PRO A 117 3.01 -18.72 8.26
C PRO A 117 3.97 -19.69 7.56
N CYS A 118 5.07 -19.98 8.24
CA CYS A 118 6.06 -20.95 7.74
C CYS A 118 5.36 -22.30 7.55
N GLY A 119 5.10 -22.70 6.29
CA GLY A 119 4.40 -23.96 5.97
C GLY A 119 3.33 -23.88 4.89
N ALA A 120 2.96 -22.69 4.44
CA ALA A 120 2.11 -22.56 3.24
C ALA A 120 3.01 -22.56 1.98
N SER A 121 3.67 -23.69 1.72
CA SER A 121 4.20 -23.97 0.39
C SER A 121 3.01 -24.16 -0.54
N ALA A 122 2.78 -23.20 -1.43
CA ALA A 122 2.02 -23.46 -2.63
C ALA A 122 2.69 -24.65 -3.33
N GLU A 123 2.00 -25.79 -3.43
CA GLU A 123 2.48 -26.90 -4.24
C GLU A 123 2.59 -26.41 -5.70
N PRO A 124 3.79 -26.40 -6.29
CA PRO A 124 3.86 -26.23 -7.73
C PRO A 124 3.27 -27.47 -8.38
N ALA A 125 2.29 -27.28 -9.24
CA ALA A 125 1.74 -28.32 -10.09
C ALA A 125 2.89 -29.14 -10.71
N ALA A 126 2.85 -30.44 -10.49
CA ALA A 126 3.85 -31.40 -10.89
C ALA A 126 4.19 -31.32 -12.37
N SER A 127 5.44 -31.07 -12.69
CA SER A 127 6.09 -31.50 -13.93
C SER A 127 7.32 -32.32 -13.54
N SER A 128 7.29 -33.58 -13.93
CA SER A 128 8.30 -34.57 -13.70
C SER A 128 9.63 -34.26 -14.40
N ALA A 129 10.77 -34.42 -13.76
CA ALA A 129 11.84 -35.37 -14.13
C ALA A 129 13.20 -35.07 -13.47
N ALA A 130 13.80 -36.16 -12.98
CA ALA A 130 15.21 -36.52 -12.89
C ALA A 130 16.12 -35.92 -11.80
N GLN A 131 16.33 -36.72 -10.80
CA GLN A 131 17.59 -37.26 -10.20
C GLN A 131 18.90 -36.43 -10.30
N GLY A 132 19.53 -36.22 -9.14
CA GLY A 132 20.94 -35.88 -9.01
C GLY A 132 21.31 -35.45 -7.58
N GLY A 133 21.87 -36.38 -6.79
CA GLY A 133 22.28 -36.14 -5.42
C GLY A 133 23.56 -35.31 -5.30
N ALA A 134 23.76 -34.69 -4.16
CA ALA A 134 24.99 -34.67 -3.36
C ALA A 134 24.85 -33.78 -2.12
N SER A 135 25.12 -34.42 -0.99
CA SER A 135 25.87 -33.93 0.21
C SER A 135 25.32 -32.80 1.06
N ALA A 136 24.93 -33.22 2.26
CA ALA A 136 24.88 -32.43 3.48
C ALA A 136 26.26 -31.81 3.81
N GLU A 137 26.22 -30.53 4.17
CA GLU A 137 27.00 -29.87 5.23
C GLU A 137 27.03 -28.37 4.95
N THR A 138 26.14 -27.64 5.56
CA THR A 138 26.38 -26.32 6.17
C THR A 138 25.11 -25.88 6.92
N ALA A 139 24.81 -26.61 7.98
CA ALA A 139 23.88 -26.14 9.00
C ALA A 139 24.70 -25.39 10.03
N ALA A 140 24.64 -24.08 10.06
CA ALA A 140 24.81 -23.24 11.25
C ALA A 140 24.94 -21.78 10.89
N ARG A 141 23.83 -21.09 10.75
CA ARG A 141 23.54 -19.73 11.25
C ARG A 141 22.11 -19.38 10.85
N ALA A 142 21.17 -20.07 11.49
CA ALA A 142 19.82 -19.55 11.59
C ALA A 142 19.87 -18.36 12.53
N SER A 143 20.03 -17.15 11.98
CA SER A 143 19.56 -15.93 12.61
C SER A 143 18.10 -16.17 12.95
N ALA A 144 17.72 -16.03 14.21
CA ALA A 144 16.36 -16.20 14.67
C ALA A 144 15.44 -15.39 13.77
N ALA A 145 14.54 -16.08 13.07
CA ALA A 145 13.50 -15.41 12.28
C ALA A 145 12.70 -14.53 13.25
N PRO A 146 12.40 -13.26 12.89
CA PRO A 146 11.59 -12.39 13.74
C PRO A 146 10.27 -13.10 14.07
N SER A 147 9.79 -12.95 15.28
CA SER A 147 8.50 -13.52 15.67
C SER A 147 7.39 -12.98 14.77
N PRO A 148 6.34 -13.75 14.47
CA PRO A 148 5.27 -13.33 13.52
C PRO A 148 4.61 -11.99 13.87
N GLN A 149 4.74 -11.49 15.09
CA GLN A 149 4.24 -10.19 15.53
C GLN A 149 5.16 -9.01 15.16
N GLU A 150 6.47 -9.27 14.96
CA GLU A 150 7.47 -8.22 14.71
C GLU A 150 7.45 -7.67 13.27
N ALA A 151 6.73 -8.31 12.37
CA ALA A 151 6.67 -7.95 10.95
C ALA A 151 5.26 -7.54 10.48
N ALA A 152 4.37 -7.15 11.41
CA ALA A 152 3.03 -6.72 11.03
C ALA A 152 3.04 -5.27 10.53
N VAL A 153 2.37 -5.04 9.40
CA VAL A 153 2.18 -3.71 8.81
C VAL A 153 0.69 -3.47 8.66
N PHE A 154 0.20 -2.37 9.20
CA PHE A 154 -1.14 -1.90 8.90
C PHE A 154 -1.10 -1.11 7.61
N VAL A 155 -1.94 -1.49 6.65
CA VAL A 155 -1.99 -0.87 5.33
C VAL A 155 -3.38 -0.32 5.08
N CYS A 156 -3.43 0.95 4.66
CA CYS A 156 -4.62 1.53 4.04
C CYS A 156 -4.36 1.64 2.54
N LEU A 157 -5.30 1.21 1.71
CA LEU A 157 -5.21 1.26 0.25
C LEU A 157 -6.43 1.98 -0.32
N ALA A 158 -6.21 2.96 -1.20
CA ALA A 158 -7.24 3.55 -2.06
C ALA A 158 -6.96 3.18 -3.51
N VAL A 159 -8.02 2.89 -4.24
CA VAL A 159 -8.02 2.61 -5.68
C VAL A 159 -8.91 3.66 -6.34
N LEU A 160 -8.33 4.51 -7.16
CA LEU A 160 -9.03 5.53 -7.95
C LEU A 160 -9.03 5.08 -9.41
N ARG A 161 -10.18 4.64 -9.90
CA ARG A 161 -10.33 4.15 -11.26
C ARG A 161 -10.57 5.31 -12.22
N LEU A 162 -9.79 5.36 -13.29
CA LEU A 162 -9.83 6.42 -14.30
C LEU A 162 -10.14 5.84 -15.70
N PRO A 163 -11.36 5.33 -15.92
CA PRO A 163 -11.70 4.61 -17.14
C PRO A 163 -11.57 5.47 -18.42
N GLY A 164 -11.77 6.78 -18.32
CA GLY A 164 -11.63 7.67 -19.45
C GLY A 164 -10.19 7.87 -19.95
N VAL A 165 -9.20 7.43 -19.16
CA VAL A 165 -7.77 7.45 -19.53
C VAL A 165 -7.10 6.07 -19.40
N GLY A 166 -7.89 5.03 -19.13
CA GLY A 166 -7.40 3.65 -19.07
C GLY A 166 -6.40 3.37 -17.93
N SER A 167 -6.47 4.13 -16.86
CA SER A 167 -5.52 4.04 -15.75
C SER A 167 -6.21 3.88 -14.39
N GLU A 168 -5.46 3.46 -13.40
CA GLU A 168 -5.85 3.47 -11.99
C GLU A 168 -4.73 4.13 -11.17
N VAL A 169 -5.12 4.91 -10.16
CA VAL A 169 -4.20 5.47 -9.19
C VAL A 169 -4.38 4.73 -7.88
N LEU A 170 -3.32 4.07 -7.44
CA LEU A 170 -3.25 3.40 -6.16
C LEU A 170 -2.57 4.32 -5.16
N VAL A 171 -3.14 4.46 -3.98
CA VAL A 171 -2.50 5.17 -2.86
C VAL A 171 -2.47 4.23 -1.68
N SER A 172 -1.28 3.87 -1.22
CA SER A 172 -1.12 3.03 -0.03
C SER A 172 -0.37 3.78 1.07
N LEU A 173 -0.90 3.75 2.29
CA LEU A 173 -0.21 4.16 3.50
C LEU A 173 0.15 2.91 4.29
N ASN A 174 1.45 2.67 4.44
CA ASN A 174 1.99 1.54 5.15
C ASN A 174 2.46 2.01 6.54
N THR A 175 1.96 1.41 7.60
CA THR A 175 2.29 1.73 8.99
C THR A 175 2.77 0.47 9.69
N PRO A 176 4.09 0.22 9.71
CA PRO A 176 4.66 -0.91 10.44
C PRO A 176 4.37 -0.82 11.93
N LEU A 177 4.00 -1.94 12.55
CA LEU A 177 3.88 -2.04 13.99
C LEU A 177 5.31 -2.11 14.58
N GLU A 178 5.66 -1.12 15.39
CA GLU A 178 6.95 -1.13 16.07
C GLU A 178 7.02 -2.26 17.12
N ALA A 179 8.13 -3.01 17.11
CA ALA A 179 8.36 -4.02 18.12
C ALA A 179 8.47 -3.38 19.51
N PRO A 180 7.94 -4.03 20.57
CA PRO A 180 7.98 -3.52 21.95
C PRO A 180 9.39 -3.13 22.43
N GLU A 181 10.40 -3.83 21.94
CA GLU A 181 11.81 -3.59 22.28
C GLU A 181 12.33 -2.22 21.83
N LYS A 182 11.73 -1.62 20.82
CA LYS A 182 12.09 -0.29 20.29
C LYS A 182 11.24 0.84 20.88
N ALA A 183 10.15 0.49 21.57
CA ALA A 183 9.28 1.49 22.18
C ALA A 183 9.89 1.98 23.51
N ALA A 184 9.95 3.30 23.67
CA ALA A 184 10.38 3.89 24.94
C ALA A 184 9.41 3.49 26.06
N GLY A 185 9.81 2.55 26.91
CA GLY A 185 8.97 2.05 28.01
C GLY A 185 8.59 0.58 27.92
N GLY A 186 9.04 -0.17 26.92
CA GLY A 186 8.88 -1.62 26.83
C GLY A 186 7.47 -2.12 26.46
N GLN A 187 6.53 -1.21 26.19
CA GLN A 187 5.19 -1.54 25.71
C GLN A 187 5.02 -0.90 24.33
N GLY A 188 4.83 -1.73 23.29
CA GLY A 188 4.56 -1.26 21.92
C GLY A 188 3.23 -0.50 21.84
N PRO A 189 3.00 0.25 20.75
CA PRO A 189 1.73 0.92 20.54
C PRO A 189 0.58 -0.08 20.44
N ASP A 190 -0.59 0.31 20.94
CA ASP A 190 -1.80 -0.49 20.78
C ASP A 190 -2.15 -0.58 19.28
N PRO A 191 -2.33 -1.78 18.72
CA PRO A 191 -2.75 -1.94 17.32
C PRO A 191 -3.99 -1.11 16.94
N ALA A 192 -4.95 -0.95 17.86
CA ALA A 192 -6.15 -0.14 17.61
C ALA A 192 -5.84 1.35 17.47
N ASP A 193 -4.88 1.88 18.22
CA ASP A 193 -4.42 3.26 18.11
C ASP A 193 -3.66 3.49 16.80
N VAL A 194 -2.86 2.51 16.38
CA VAL A 194 -2.15 2.52 15.09
C VAL A 194 -3.16 2.56 13.94
N GLU A 195 -4.17 1.68 13.96
CA GLU A 195 -5.23 1.65 12.95
C GLU A 195 -5.98 2.98 12.86
N GLY A 196 -6.45 3.51 13.99
CA GLY A 196 -7.20 4.76 14.05
C GLY A 196 -6.42 5.94 13.52
N SER A 197 -5.14 6.05 13.91
CA SER A 197 -4.24 7.10 13.46
C SER A 197 -3.92 6.98 11.97
N ALA A 198 -3.63 5.78 11.49
CA ALA A 198 -3.33 5.50 10.09
C ALA A 198 -4.53 5.81 9.19
N ILE A 199 -5.74 5.35 9.53
CA ILE A 199 -6.96 5.64 8.76
C ILE A 199 -7.24 7.14 8.72
N SER A 200 -7.09 7.86 9.82
CA SER A 200 -7.31 9.31 9.88
C SER A 200 -6.31 10.06 9.01
N LEU A 201 -5.02 9.73 9.09
CA LEU A 201 -3.99 10.30 8.23
C LEU A 201 -4.25 9.99 6.76
N PHE A 202 -4.49 8.74 6.44
CA PHE A 202 -4.77 8.27 5.08
C PHE A 202 -5.97 8.99 4.47
N THR A 203 -7.09 9.06 5.19
CA THR A 203 -8.32 9.72 4.74
C THR A 203 -8.07 11.19 4.41
N SER A 204 -7.40 11.92 5.30
CA SER A 204 -7.11 13.34 5.08
C SER A 204 -6.13 13.57 3.92
N THR A 205 -5.18 12.66 3.75
CA THR A 205 -4.17 12.70 2.69
C THR A 205 -4.81 12.45 1.32
N VAL A 206 -5.53 11.34 1.16
CA VAL A 206 -6.17 10.98 -0.13
C VAL A 206 -7.23 12.03 -0.52
N ALA A 207 -8.01 12.56 0.43
CA ALA A 207 -8.98 13.63 0.17
C ALA A 207 -8.34 14.91 -0.40
N SER A 208 -7.05 15.11 -0.20
CA SER A 208 -6.29 16.28 -0.68
C SER A 208 -5.65 16.08 -2.05
N LEU A 209 -5.72 14.85 -2.62
CA LEU A 209 -5.13 14.54 -3.92
C LEU A 209 -5.81 15.37 -5.03
N LEU A 210 -5.01 16.00 -5.86
CA LEU A 210 -5.47 16.83 -6.96
C LEU A 210 -4.70 16.50 -8.23
N VAL A 211 -5.41 16.23 -9.32
CA VAL A 211 -4.84 16.15 -10.66
C VAL A 211 -4.74 17.56 -11.23
N LYS A 212 -3.53 18.02 -11.50
CA LYS A 212 -3.24 19.32 -12.13
C LYS A 212 -3.05 19.18 -13.63
N ASP A 213 -2.44 18.08 -14.05
CA ASP A 213 -2.18 17.80 -15.46
C ASP A 213 -2.61 16.37 -15.81
N TRP A 214 -3.61 16.26 -16.66
CA TRP A 214 -4.15 14.98 -17.14
C TRP A 214 -3.29 14.35 -18.24
N ALA A 215 -2.32 15.07 -18.80
CA ALA A 215 -1.37 14.50 -19.76
C ALA A 215 -0.48 13.40 -19.13
N LEU A 216 -0.40 13.36 -17.81
CA LEU A 216 0.29 12.30 -17.06
C LEU A 216 -0.23 10.89 -17.40
N PHE A 217 -1.51 10.76 -17.76
CA PHE A 217 -2.19 9.47 -18.00
C PHE A 217 -2.30 9.12 -19.50
N GLN A 218 -1.51 9.76 -20.38
CA GLN A 218 -1.54 9.53 -21.84
C GLN A 218 -0.36 8.72 -22.33
#